data_7bc4af2d482268882499ef312eda67c7
#
_entry.id   7bc4af2d482268882499ef312eda67c7
#
_cell.length_a   1.000
_cell.length_b   1.000
_cell.length_c   1.000
_cell.angle_alpha   90.00
_cell.angle_beta   90.00
_cell.angle_gamma   90.00
#
_symmetry.space_group_name_H-M   'P 1'
#
loop_
_entity.id
_entity.type
_entity.pdbx_description
1 polymer ?
#
loop_
_entity_poly.entity_id
_entity_poly.type
_entity_poly.pdbx_seq_one_letter_code
_entity_poly.pdbx_strand_id
1 'polypeptide(L)'
;MKKNVRIVTDLDGKRVVLINDIIFKGKRNINWKDVEKYLKKYVGEFYEIADTKDIVYIGNDLSDEYANSNYTHCLKGASAKAKANAAQGIPEMIEIAFDKKYEENRKEKHTKDAKYGWYRYETHFALPIFNDDGVIEKYNVFQAIMLIRHARDDKMYLYDVIEIKKETSKLFQLNGCTQ
;
A
#
# COMPACT_ATOMS: atom_id res chain seq x y z
N MET A 1 19.77 2.75 13.55
CA MET A 1 18.44 3.34 13.28
C MET A 1 17.37 2.27 13.22
N LYS A 2 16.36 2.34 14.07
CA LYS A 2 15.19 1.44 13.93
C LYS A 2 14.46 1.79 12.64
N LYS A 3 14.30 0.81 11.77
CA LYS A 3 13.43 0.99 10.59
C LYS A 3 11.99 1.12 11.06
N ASN A 4 11.29 2.18 10.62
CA ASN A 4 9.87 2.36 10.93
C ASN A 4 8.97 1.38 10.18
N VAL A 5 9.51 0.71 9.16
CA VAL A 5 8.78 -0.24 8.33
C VAL A 5 9.56 -1.54 8.25
N ARG A 6 8.89 -2.65 8.50
CA ARG A 6 9.50 -4.00 8.40
C ARG A 6 8.45 -5.03 8.01
N ILE A 7 8.92 -6.13 7.46
CA ILE A 7 8.06 -7.27 7.12
C ILE A 7 8.09 -8.26 8.27
N VAL A 8 6.90 -8.70 8.69
CA VAL A 8 6.74 -9.75 9.70
C VAL A 8 5.89 -10.87 9.12
N THR A 9 6.03 -12.07 9.68
CA THR A 9 5.22 -13.24 9.31
C THR A 9 4.32 -13.60 10.48
N ASP A 10 3.03 -13.79 10.20
CA ASP A 10 2.08 -14.20 11.21
C ASP A 10 2.13 -15.72 11.49
N LEU A 11 1.26 -16.16 12.39
CA LEU A 11 1.18 -17.59 12.77
C LEU A 11 0.74 -18.49 11.62
N ASP A 12 0.02 -17.95 10.65
CA ASP A 12 -0.45 -18.70 9.48
C ASP A 12 0.54 -18.65 8.30
N GLY A 13 1.71 -18.05 8.49
CA GLY A 13 2.73 -17.90 7.45
C GLY A 13 2.49 -16.72 6.52
N LYS A 14 1.47 -15.89 6.77
CA LYS A 14 1.16 -14.70 5.99
C LYS A 14 2.12 -13.57 6.34
N ARG A 15 2.68 -12.93 5.30
CA ARG A 15 3.55 -11.77 5.51
C ARG A 15 2.74 -10.48 5.59
N VAL A 16 3.15 -9.60 6.49
CA VAL A 16 2.50 -8.31 6.73
C VAL A 16 3.57 -7.24 6.84
N VAL A 17 3.35 -6.10 6.21
CA VAL A 17 4.22 -4.92 6.34
C VAL A 17 3.83 -4.16 7.60
N LEU A 18 4.73 -4.13 8.57
CA LEU A 18 4.50 -3.46 9.84
C LEU A 18 5.03 -2.04 9.75
N ILE A 19 4.14 -1.07 9.89
CA ILE A 19 4.46 0.37 9.85
C ILE A 19 4.35 0.90 11.29
N ASN A 20 5.45 1.37 11.85
CA ASN A 20 5.52 1.73 13.27
C ASN A 20 5.28 3.22 13.56
N ASP A 21 4.82 3.98 12.57
CA ASP A 21 4.55 5.39 12.76
C ASP A 21 3.29 5.83 12.00
N ILE A 22 2.64 6.84 12.53
CA ILE A 22 1.52 7.53 11.88
C ILE A 22 1.99 8.93 11.56
N ILE A 23 2.41 9.17 10.33
CA ILE A 23 2.91 10.47 9.89
C ILE A 23 1.84 11.36 9.26
N PHE A 24 0.78 10.74 8.70
CA PHE A 24 -0.36 11.49 8.17
C PHE A 24 -1.48 11.43 9.19
N LYS A 25 -1.56 12.49 9.99
CA LYS A 25 -2.50 12.62 11.11
C LYS A 25 -3.70 13.42 10.66
N GLY A 26 -4.88 12.88 10.80
CA GLY A 26 -6.12 13.56 10.51
C GLY A 26 -7.26 12.80 11.13
N LYS A 27 -8.11 13.48 11.90
CA LYS A 27 -9.29 12.87 12.51
C LYS A 27 -10.46 12.77 11.54
N ARG A 28 -10.61 13.76 10.67
CA ARG A 28 -11.71 13.84 9.71
C ARG A 28 -11.26 13.90 8.26
N ASN A 29 -10.18 14.63 8.01
CA ASN A 29 -9.66 14.82 6.65
C ASN A 29 -8.16 14.61 6.64
N ILE A 30 -7.68 13.80 5.70
CA ILE A 30 -6.28 13.63 5.41
C ILE A 30 -5.84 14.75 4.45
N ASN A 31 -4.67 15.31 4.69
CA ASN A 31 -4.06 16.22 3.72
C ASN A 31 -3.38 15.39 2.61
N TRP A 32 -4.14 15.12 1.55
CA TRP A 32 -3.66 14.29 0.44
C TRP A 32 -2.52 14.94 -0.35
N LYS A 33 -2.36 16.24 -0.30
CA LYS A 33 -1.20 16.92 -0.90
C LYS A 33 0.11 16.51 -0.23
N ASP A 34 0.10 16.32 1.08
CA ASP A 34 1.26 15.83 1.82
C ASP A 34 1.59 14.39 1.46
N VAL A 35 0.57 13.54 1.26
CA VAL A 35 0.74 12.16 0.82
C VAL A 35 1.33 12.13 -0.60
N GLU A 36 0.79 12.93 -1.50
CA GLU A 36 1.30 13.06 -2.87
C GLU A 36 2.78 13.45 -2.88
N LYS A 37 3.14 14.45 -2.09
CA LYS A 37 4.53 14.92 -1.96
C LYS A 37 5.44 13.81 -1.42
N TYR A 38 4.97 13.07 -0.42
CA TYR A 38 5.73 11.97 0.17
C TYR A 38 6.03 10.88 -0.86
N LEU A 39 5.04 10.51 -1.67
CA LEU A 39 5.18 9.45 -2.67
C LEU A 39 6.16 9.78 -3.79
N LYS A 40 6.43 11.05 -4.04
CA LYS A 40 7.38 11.47 -5.07
C LYS A 40 8.80 10.97 -4.81
N LYS A 41 9.14 10.65 -3.57
CA LYS A 41 10.45 10.09 -3.24
C LYS A 41 10.72 8.71 -3.86
N TYR A 42 9.66 7.98 -4.23
CA TYR A 42 9.79 6.66 -4.85
C TYR A 42 9.93 6.72 -6.37
N VAL A 43 9.67 7.86 -6.99
CA VAL A 43 9.72 8.00 -8.46
C VAL A 43 11.09 7.61 -8.99
N GLY A 44 11.10 6.73 -10.00
CA GLY A 44 12.33 6.21 -10.60
C GLY A 44 12.85 4.94 -9.94
N GLU A 45 12.30 4.55 -8.80
CA GLU A 45 12.67 3.31 -8.12
C GLU A 45 11.93 2.11 -8.73
N PHE A 46 12.44 0.92 -8.47
CA PHE A 46 11.77 -0.31 -8.82
C PHE A 46 11.95 -1.36 -7.73
N TYR A 47 11.00 -2.29 -7.62
CA TYR A 47 10.98 -3.30 -6.58
C TYR A 47 10.53 -4.64 -7.14
N GLU A 48 11.07 -5.73 -6.61
CA GLU A 48 10.72 -7.09 -7.02
C GLU A 48 9.61 -7.66 -6.13
N ILE A 49 8.60 -8.24 -6.77
CA ILE A 49 7.60 -9.07 -6.08
C ILE A 49 8.24 -10.44 -5.85
N ALA A 50 8.45 -10.82 -4.59
CA ALA A 50 9.16 -12.06 -4.27
C ALA A 50 8.45 -13.30 -4.80
N ASP A 51 7.12 -13.31 -4.79
CA ASP A 51 6.30 -14.45 -5.20
C ASP A 51 6.43 -14.77 -6.69
N THR A 52 6.37 -13.77 -7.55
CA THR A 52 6.36 -13.96 -9.02
C THR A 52 7.65 -13.55 -9.70
N LYS A 53 8.55 -12.87 -9.00
CA LYS A 53 9.77 -12.25 -9.54
C LYS A 53 9.49 -11.10 -10.51
N ASP A 54 8.25 -10.63 -10.60
CA ASP A 54 7.91 -9.44 -11.38
C ASP A 54 8.57 -8.20 -10.81
N ILE A 55 9.02 -7.31 -11.69
CA ILE A 55 9.59 -6.02 -11.31
C ILE A 55 8.52 -4.95 -11.47
N VAL A 56 8.28 -4.19 -10.42
CA VAL A 56 7.31 -3.10 -10.40
C VAL A 56 8.06 -1.77 -10.31
N TYR A 57 7.85 -0.91 -11.28
CA TYR A 57 8.47 0.43 -11.37
C TYR A 57 7.53 1.47 -10.76
N ILE A 58 8.11 2.52 -10.24
CA ILE A 58 7.36 3.67 -9.75
C ILE A 58 7.54 4.82 -10.75
N GLY A 59 6.46 5.14 -11.47
CA GLY A 59 6.42 6.25 -12.41
C GLY A 59 5.95 7.55 -11.77
N ASN A 60 5.92 8.61 -12.57
CA ASN A 60 5.49 9.94 -12.12
C ASN A 60 4.00 10.01 -11.77
N ASP A 61 3.20 9.09 -12.27
CA ASP A 61 1.74 9.10 -12.13
C ASP A 61 1.25 8.55 -10.78
N LEU A 62 2.08 7.75 -10.08
CA LEU A 62 1.64 7.14 -8.82
C LEU A 62 1.19 8.18 -7.80
N SER A 63 1.97 9.22 -7.58
CA SER A 63 1.68 10.19 -6.53
C SER A 63 0.33 10.87 -6.72
N ASP A 64 0.00 11.23 -7.95
CA ASP A 64 -1.29 11.85 -8.28
C ASP A 64 -2.45 10.86 -8.17
N GLU A 65 -2.35 9.69 -8.79
CA GLU A 65 -3.40 8.68 -8.74
C GLU A 65 -3.69 8.22 -7.30
N TYR A 66 -2.65 7.93 -6.56
CA TYR A 66 -2.77 7.49 -5.17
C TYR A 66 -3.51 8.52 -4.30
N ALA A 67 -3.15 9.78 -4.42
CA ALA A 67 -3.67 10.84 -3.58
C ALA A 67 -5.00 11.43 -4.07
N ASN A 68 -5.27 11.40 -5.38
CA ASN A 68 -6.37 12.15 -5.99
C ASN A 68 -7.38 11.31 -6.78
N SER A 69 -7.26 9.98 -6.78
CA SER A 69 -8.21 9.11 -7.50
C SER A 69 -9.62 9.20 -6.92
N ASN A 70 -10.62 8.80 -7.71
CA ASN A 70 -12.00 8.71 -7.24
C ASN A 70 -12.13 7.79 -6.02
N TYR A 71 -11.39 6.69 -6.02
CA TYR A 71 -11.33 5.79 -4.87
C TYR A 71 -10.87 6.53 -3.61
N THR A 72 -9.77 7.28 -3.71
CA THR A 72 -9.22 8.05 -2.59
C THR A 72 -10.20 9.10 -2.07
N HIS A 73 -10.86 9.83 -2.97
CA HIS A 73 -11.84 10.84 -2.58
C HIS A 73 -13.06 10.28 -1.86
N CYS A 74 -13.38 9.01 -2.10
CA CYS A 74 -14.49 8.34 -1.41
C CYS A 74 -14.11 7.77 -0.04
N LEU A 75 -12.83 7.72 0.30
CA LEU A 75 -12.36 7.21 1.58
C LEU A 75 -12.63 8.19 2.71
N LYS A 76 -13.05 7.65 3.86
CA LYS A 76 -13.32 8.42 5.07
C LYS A 76 -12.78 7.69 6.30
N GLY A 77 -12.45 8.45 7.33
CA GLY A 77 -12.08 7.90 8.63
C GLY A 77 -10.86 6.97 8.61
N ALA A 78 -11.02 5.79 9.18
CA ALA A 78 -9.93 4.82 9.33
C ALA A 78 -9.35 4.35 7.99
N SER A 79 -10.17 4.20 6.96
CA SER A 79 -9.69 3.77 5.63
C SER A 79 -8.85 4.83 4.93
N ALA A 80 -9.23 6.10 5.06
CA ALA A 80 -8.45 7.21 4.53
C ALA A 80 -7.09 7.32 5.24
N LYS A 81 -7.10 7.25 6.57
CA LYS A 81 -5.89 7.24 7.37
C LYS A 81 -4.98 6.06 7.04
N ALA A 82 -5.58 4.88 6.84
CA ALA A 82 -4.85 3.69 6.46
C ALA A 82 -4.16 3.85 5.12
N LYS A 83 -4.87 4.30 4.10
CA LYS A 83 -4.27 4.52 2.77
C LYS A 83 -3.14 5.56 2.82
N ALA A 84 -3.37 6.66 3.52
CA ALA A 84 -2.36 7.71 3.64
C ALA A 84 -1.06 7.17 4.27
N ASN A 85 -1.16 6.43 5.37
CA ASN A 85 0.00 5.92 6.07
C ASN A 85 0.63 4.68 5.41
N ALA A 86 -0.12 3.94 4.59
CA ALA A 86 0.42 2.86 3.78
C ALA A 86 1.50 3.34 2.80
N ALA A 87 1.48 4.63 2.43
CA ALA A 87 2.51 5.23 1.59
C ALA A 87 3.92 5.00 2.13
N GLN A 88 4.08 4.88 3.44
CA GLN A 88 5.37 4.61 4.08
C GLN A 88 5.94 3.23 3.76
N GLY A 89 5.09 2.28 3.41
CA GLY A 89 5.47 0.88 3.21
C GLY A 89 5.34 0.38 1.77
N ILE A 90 5.27 1.25 0.79
CA ILE A 90 5.11 0.86 -0.62
C ILE A 90 6.15 -0.16 -1.08
N PRO A 91 7.46 0.02 -0.86
CA PRO A 91 8.44 -0.96 -1.30
C PRO A 91 8.22 -2.35 -0.70
N GLU A 92 7.97 -2.42 0.60
CA GLU A 92 7.76 -3.68 1.33
C GLU A 92 6.43 -4.33 0.94
N MET A 93 5.39 -3.53 0.70
CA MET A 93 4.09 -4.03 0.25
C MET A 93 4.20 -4.69 -1.14
N ILE A 94 5.03 -4.14 -2.02
CA ILE A 94 5.32 -4.75 -3.32
C ILE A 94 6.07 -6.08 -3.12
N GLU A 95 7.09 -6.09 -2.27
CA GLU A 95 7.88 -7.30 -2.03
C GLU A 95 7.04 -8.50 -1.60
N ILE A 96 6.07 -8.28 -0.70
CA ILE A 96 5.22 -9.36 -0.16
C ILE A 96 3.96 -9.63 -0.97
N ALA A 97 3.70 -8.88 -2.03
CA ALA A 97 2.47 -9.00 -2.82
C ALA A 97 2.32 -10.40 -3.40
N PHE A 98 1.10 -10.89 -3.49
CA PHE A 98 0.77 -12.24 -3.93
C PHE A 98 -0.59 -12.29 -4.62
N ASP A 99 -1.00 -13.46 -5.09
CA ASP A 99 -2.30 -13.70 -5.74
C ASP A 99 -2.49 -12.83 -6.99
N LYS A 100 -1.53 -12.93 -7.91
CA LYS A 100 -1.53 -12.20 -9.18
C LYS A 100 -2.76 -12.51 -10.02
N LYS A 101 -3.51 -11.49 -10.43
CA LYS A 101 -4.66 -11.60 -11.31
C LYS A 101 -4.51 -10.62 -12.47
N TYR A 102 -4.75 -11.11 -13.67
CA TYR A 102 -4.70 -10.29 -14.88
C TYR A 102 -6.11 -9.79 -15.23
N GLU A 103 -6.18 -8.55 -15.71
CA GLU A 103 -7.40 -7.95 -16.23
C GLU A 103 -7.07 -7.15 -17.49
N GLU A 104 -7.79 -7.45 -18.59
CA GLU A 104 -7.62 -6.72 -19.83
C GLU A 104 -8.05 -5.26 -19.67
N ASN A 105 -7.32 -4.34 -20.33
CA ASN A 105 -7.70 -2.94 -20.34
C ASN A 105 -8.92 -2.73 -21.24
N ARG A 106 -10.02 -2.29 -20.65
CA ARG A 106 -11.30 -2.01 -21.34
C ARG A 106 -11.59 -0.53 -21.45
N LYS A 107 -10.75 0.34 -20.87
CA LYS A 107 -10.97 1.79 -20.88
C LYS A 107 -10.02 2.46 -21.88
N GLU A 108 -10.61 3.10 -22.86
CA GLU A 108 -9.92 3.81 -23.92
C GLU A 108 -8.91 4.84 -23.40
N LYS A 109 -9.25 5.54 -22.30
CA LYS A 109 -8.37 6.53 -21.67
C LYS A 109 -7.04 5.96 -21.18
N HIS A 110 -6.97 4.63 -20.95
CA HIS A 110 -5.76 3.95 -20.47
C HIS A 110 -5.03 3.17 -21.56
N THR A 111 -5.40 3.35 -22.85
CA THR A 111 -4.77 2.62 -23.95
C THR A 111 -3.26 2.82 -24.00
N LYS A 112 -2.78 4.02 -23.68
CA LYS A 112 -1.35 4.33 -23.63
C LYS A 112 -0.70 3.86 -22.33
N ASP A 113 -1.41 3.99 -21.20
CA ASP A 113 -0.87 3.73 -19.87
C ASP A 113 -0.83 2.24 -19.54
N ALA A 114 -1.83 1.49 -20.01
CA ALA A 114 -1.99 0.07 -19.73
C ALA A 114 -2.25 -0.71 -21.02
N LYS A 115 -1.37 -0.56 -22.00
CA LYS A 115 -1.50 -1.21 -23.29
C LYS A 115 -1.68 -2.73 -23.20
N TYR A 116 -0.95 -3.36 -22.28
CA TYR A 116 -0.99 -4.80 -22.08
C TYR A 116 -1.90 -5.24 -20.93
N GLY A 117 -2.72 -4.31 -20.41
CA GLY A 117 -3.70 -4.57 -19.37
C GLY A 117 -3.23 -4.24 -17.97
N TRP A 118 -3.88 -4.85 -17.01
CA TRP A 118 -3.73 -4.58 -15.59
C TRP A 118 -3.45 -5.86 -14.83
N TYR A 119 -2.69 -5.72 -13.73
CA TYR A 119 -2.52 -6.79 -12.76
C TYR A 119 -2.97 -6.30 -11.40
N ARG A 120 -3.56 -7.21 -10.64
CA ARG A 120 -3.96 -7.00 -9.26
C ARG A 120 -3.21 -7.98 -8.38
N TYR A 121 -2.59 -7.46 -7.34
CA TYR A 121 -1.92 -8.27 -6.32
C TYR A 121 -2.50 -7.92 -4.97
N GLU A 122 -2.68 -8.94 -4.13
CA GLU A 122 -3.06 -8.72 -2.74
C GLU A 122 -1.81 -8.41 -1.91
N THR A 123 -1.95 -7.53 -0.93
CA THR A 123 -0.89 -7.22 0.03
C THR A 123 -1.50 -6.92 1.39
N HIS A 124 -0.67 -6.92 2.43
CA HIS A 124 -1.11 -6.65 3.80
C HIS A 124 -0.16 -5.68 4.49
N PHE A 125 -0.73 -4.77 5.25
CA PHE A 125 0.05 -3.86 6.08
C PHE A 125 -0.65 -3.64 7.42
N ALA A 126 0.11 -3.21 8.41
CA ALA A 126 -0.41 -2.95 9.75
C ALA A 126 0.04 -1.59 10.24
N LEU A 127 -0.87 -0.90 10.91
CA LEU A 127 -0.63 0.42 11.50
C LEU A 127 -0.73 0.33 13.02
N PRO A 128 0.11 1.11 13.74
CA PRO A 128 0.14 1.06 15.19
C PRO A 128 -1.04 1.79 15.82
N ILE A 129 -1.46 1.28 16.96
CA ILE A 129 -2.35 1.97 17.89
C ILE A 129 -1.53 2.27 19.12
N PHE A 130 -1.40 3.55 19.44
CA PHE A 130 -0.65 4.02 20.59
C PHE A 130 -1.55 4.14 21.81
N ASN A 131 -1.00 3.81 22.99
CA ASN A 131 -1.66 4.09 24.26
C ASN A 131 -1.43 5.56 24.67
N ASP A 132 -1.96 5.94 25.84
CA ASP A 132 -1.85 7.33 26.34
C ASP A 132 -0.40 7.76 26.60
N ASP A 133 0.50 6.81 26.83
CA ASP A 133 1.93 7.06 27.06
C ASP A 133 2.74 7.13 25.75
N GLY A 134 2.08 7.03 24.59
CA GLY A 134 2.73 7.05 23.29
C GLY A 134 3.45 5.74 22.93
N VAL A 135 3.15 4.65 23.62
CA VAL A 135 3.71 3.33 23.36
C VAL A 135 2.74 2.54 22.46
N ILE A 136 3.28 1.79 21.52
CA ILE A 136 2.46 0.94 20.65
C ILE A 136 1.83 -0.18 21.47
N GLU A 137 0.49 -0.16 21.56
CA GLU A 137 -0.30 -1.14 22.29
C GLU A 137 -0.63 -2.35 21.43
N LYS A 138 -1.03 -2.11 20.19
CA LYS A 138 -1.41 -3.13 19.20
C LYS A 138 -1.33 -2.56 17.80
N TYR A 139 -1.60 -3.41 16.79
CA TYR A 139 -1.64 -3.02 15.39
C TYR A 139 -3.01 -3.36 14.80
N ASN A 140 -3.52 -2.46 13.96
CA ASN A 140 -4.61 -2.78 13.05
C ASN A 140 -4.03 -3.29 11.74
N VAL A 141 -4.44 -4.46 11.31
CA VAL A 141 -4.02 -5.06 10.05
C VAL A 141 -5.04 -4.75 8.96
N PHE A 142 -4.53 -4.40 7.79
CA PHE A 142 -5.34 -4.12 6.61
C PHE A 142 -4.90 -5.01 5.47
N GLN A 143 -5.86 -5.45 4.66
CA GLN A 143 -5.59 -6.02 3.35
C GLN A 143 -5.84 -4.94 2.31
N ALA A 144 -5.13 -5.02 1.20
CA ALA A 144 -5.27 -4.09 0.10
C ALA A 144 -4.95 -4.77 -1.22
N ILE A 145 -5.41 -4.16 -2.30
CA ILE A 145 -5.08 -4.58 -3.67
C ILE A 145 -4.15 -3.55 -4.28
N MET A 146 -3.01 -3.99 -4.75
CA MET A 146 -2.11 -3.19 -5.56
C MET A 146 -2.53 -3.30 -7.01
N LEU A 147 -2.92 -2.18 -7.60
CA LEU A 147 -3.29 -2.09 -9.00
C LEU A 147 -2.07 -1.70 -9.81
N ILE A 148 -1.67 -2.57 -10.73
CA ILE A 148 -0.45 -2.42 -11.51
C ILE A 148 -0.81 -2.37 -12.99
N ARG A 149 -0.36 -1.31 -13.69
CA ARG A 149 -0.54 -1.20 -15.12
C ARG A 149 0.64 -1.83 -15.86
N HIS A 150 0.36 -2.59 -16.91
CA HIS A 150 1.36 -3.13 -17.81
C HIS A 150 1.46 -2.19 -19.02
N ALA A 151 2.48 -1.37 -19.02
CA ALA A 151 2.58 -0.24 -19.90
C ALA A 151 3.13 -0.60 -21.28
N ARG A 152 3.07 0.38 -22.17
CA ARG A 152 3.51 0.30 -23.56
C ARG A 152 5.00 -0.03 -23.72
N ASP A 153 5.82 0.35 -22.73
CA ASP A 153 7.25 0.02 -22.69
C ASP A 153 7.55 -1.39 -22.20
N ASP A 154 6.49 -2.20 -22.01
CA ASP A 154 6.54 -3.55 -21.46
C ASP A 154 6.95 -3.61 -19.99
N LYS A 155 6.92 -2.49 -19.30
CA LYS A 155 7.18 -2.42 -17.85
C LYS A 155 5.88 -2.37 -17.06
N MET A 156 5.93 -2.90 -15.86
CA MET A 156 4.82 -2.87 -14.91
C MET A 156 5.03 -1.71 -13.94
N TYR A 157 4.00 -0.87 -13.79
CA TYR A 157 4.04 0.30 -12.89
C TYR A 157 2.94 0.20 -11.86
N LEU A 158 3.28 0.49 -10.61
CA LEU A 158 2.26 0.66 -9.57
C LEU A 158 1.40 1.88 -9.90
N TYR A 159 0.09 1.67 -10.01
CA TYR A 159 -0.86 2.72 -10.35
C TYR A 159 -1.58 3.27 -9.12
N ASP A 160 -2.09 2.38 -8.28
CA ASP A 160 -2.82 2.74 -7.06
C ASP A 160 -2.85 1.57 -6.08
N VAL A 161 -3.24 1.86 -4.85
CA VAL A 161 -3.55 0.86 -3.83
C VAL A 161 -5.01 1.05 -3.45
N ILE A 162 -5.82 0.03 -3.68
CA ILE A 162 -7.28 0.10 -3.59
C ILE A 162 -7.83 -1.02 -2.71
N GLU A 163 -9.15 -1.01 -2.51
CA GLU A 163 -9.88 -2.03 -1.74
C GLU A 163 -9.26 -2.29 -0.36
N ILE A 164 -8.89 -1.21 0.32
CA ILE A 164 -8.31 -1.28 1.65
C ILE A 164 -9.40 -1.67 2.65
N LYS A 165 -9.18 -2.78 3.32
CA LYS A 165 -10.12 -3.32 4.31
C LYS A 165 -9.39 -3.69 5.59
N LYS A 166 -9.96 -3.28 6.72
CA LYS A 166 -9.44 -3.70 8.02
C LYS A 166 -9.73 -5.19 8.23
N GLU A 167 -8.72 -5.94 8.61
CA GLU A 167 -8.87 -7.34 8.98
C GLU A 167 -9.62 -7.43 10.31
N THR A 168 -10.65 -8.26 10.34
CA THR A 168 -11.44 -8.49 11.56
C THR A 168 -11.00 -9.75 12.31
N SER A 169 -10.07 -10.50 11.74
CA SER A 169 -9.54 -11.71 12.32
C SER A 169 -8.72 -11.40 13.57
N LYS A 170 -9.03 -12.10 14.68
CA LYS A 170 -8.32 -11.98 15.95
C LYS A 170 -6.85 -12.43 15.91
N LEU A 171 -6.40 -12.98 14.78
CA LEU A 171 -5.07 -13.58 14.62
C LEU A 171 -3.95 -12.52 14.54
N PHE A 172 -4.29 -11.25 14.43
CA PHE A 172 -3.33 -10.17 14.23
C PHE A 172 -3.29 -9.14 15.35
N GLN A 173 -3.51 -9.55 16.56
CA GLN A 173 -3.12 -8.68 17.66
C GLN A 173 -1.65 -8.93 17.97
N LEU A 174 -0.78 -8.33 17.17
CA LEU A 174 0.61 -8.22 17.54
C LEU A 174 0.68 -7.26 18.72
N ASN A 175 1.06 -7.75 19.87
CA ASN A 175 1.32 -6.91 21.02
C ASN A 175 2.49 -5.97 20.69
N GLY A 176 2.44 -4.72 21.15
CA GLY A 176 3.48 -3.74 20.88
C GLY A 176 4.87 -4.15 21.36
N CYS A 177 4.94 -5.17 22.21
CA CYS A 177 6.17 -5.78 22.71
C CYS A 177 6.74 -6.87 21.79
N THR A 178 6.05 -7.22 20.71
CA THR A 178 6.51 -8.24 19.77
C THR A 178 7.53 -7.60 18.84
N GLN A 179 8.74 -8.05 18.91
CA GLN A 179 9.83 -7.54 18.07
C GLN A 179 9.85 -8.17 16.70
#